data_ae2d37e2a43d68531afc6abb73b5a200
#
_entry.id   ae2d37e2a43d68531afc6abb73b5a200
#
_cell.length_a   1.000
_cell.length_b   1.000
_cell.length_c   1.000
_cell.angle_alpha   90.00
_cell.angle_beta   90.00
_cell.angle_gamma   90.00
#
_symmetry.space_group_name_H-M   'P 1'
#
loop_
_entity.id
_entity.type
_entity.pdbx_description
1 polymer ?
#
loop_
_entity_poly.entity_id
_entity_poly.type
_entity_poly.pdbx_seq_one_letter_code
_entity_poly.pdbx_strand_id
1 'polypeptide(L)'
;MLRFISFGSGSSGNCYYLFTETDSLLIDVGVGIRTLKKHFHNYGLRFEDVHNILITHDHADHVKSVGSLSNDYHLPVYTTRKVHSGIENNYCVRKKINDANVHVVEKGVSFVLGEFRITPFGVPHDSTDNVGYQVECGGVTFCLITDVGHITDEMHDFIGRANYLVLEANHDEEMLKQGPYPQYLKDRILGPNGHLSNTSCGKALAENATEALRHVWLCHLSEENNHPELARKTVEQILRSYGIVAGKDFILEVLKRKTPSEIYTLKATE
;
A
#
# COMPACT_ATOMS: atom_id res chain seq x y z
N MET A 1 -4.94 -5.52 19.94
CA MET A 1 -5.30 -6.34 18.74
C MET A 1 -5.16 -5.47 17.51
N LEU A 2 -4.44 -5.92 16.49
CA LEU A 2 -4.17 -5.13 15.26
C LEU A 2 -5.42 -5.05 14.38
N ARG A 3 -5.73 -3.86 13.88
CA ARG A 3 -6.84 -3.57 12.95
C ARG A 3 -6.32 -2.85 11.72
N PHE A 4 -6.98 -3.05 10.60
CA PHE A 4 -6.64 -2.47 9.30
C PHE A 4 -7.87 -1.91 8.60
N ILE A 5 -7.74 -0.76 7.94
CA ILE A 5 -8.71 -0.18 7.01
C ILE A 5 -7.96 0.54 5.87
N SER A 6 -8.44 0.39 4.65
CA SER A 6 -8.05 1.24 3.50
C SER A 6 -9.06 2.35 3.32
N PHE A 7 -8.63 3.60 3.27
CA PHE A 7 -9.49 4.76 2.99
C PHE A 7 -9.58 5.11 1.49
N GLY A 8 -8.72 4.50 0.69
CA GLY A 8 -8.64 4.63 -0.76
C GLY A 8 -7.40 3.92 -1.28
N SER A 9 -7.49 3.35 -2.49
CA SER A 9 -6.41 2.59 -3.11
C SER A 9 -6.44 2.74 -4.63
N GLY A 10 -5.67 3.70 -5.15
CA GLY A 10 -5.56 3.99 -6.57
C GLY A 10 -5.14 5.43 -6.84
N SER A 11 -4.97 5.81 -8.11
CA SER A 11 -4.44 7.12 -8.57
C SER A 11 -5.23 8.36 -8.13
N SER A 12 -6.40 8.20 -7.51
CA SER A 12 -7.15 9.31 -6.89
C SER A 12 -6.74 9.57 -5.43
N GLY A 13 -6.02 8.66 -4.80
CA GLY A 13 -5.45 8.77 -3.46
C GLY A 13 -5.39 7.45 -2.73
N ASN A 14 -4.21 7.17 -2.19
CA ASN A 14 -3.89 5.99 -1.39
C ASN A 14 -3.79 6.39 0.08
N CYS A 15 -4.40 5.61 0.96
CA CYS A 15 -4.29 5.81 2.40
C CYS A 15 -4.73 4.54 3.14
N TYR A 16 -3.83 3.99 3.92
CA TYR A 16 -4.03 2.77 4.69
C TYR A 16 -3.80 3.07 6.17
N TYR A 17 -4.62 2.51 7.04
CA TYR A 17 -4.53 2.76 8.48
C TYR A 17 -4.44 1.46 9.25
N LEU A 18 -3.34 1.29 9.97
CA LEU A 18 -3.09 0.21 10.91
C LEU A 18 -3.17 0.76 12.32
N PHE A 19 -3.93 0.10 13.22
CA PHE A 19 -4.13 0.60 14.57
C PHE A 19 -4.43 -0.50 15.58
N THR A 20 -3.99 -0.29 16.81
CA THR A 20 -4.31 -1.07 18.00
C THR A 20 -5.19 -0.24 18.94
N GLU A 21 -5.23 -0.55 20.21
CA GLU A 21 -5.89 0.28 21.23
C GLU A 21 -5.02 1.47 21.66
N THR A 22 -3.70 1.35 21.52
CA THR A 22 -2.71 2.30 22.05
C THR A 22 -1.88 2.98 20.96
N ASP A 23 -1.69 2.34 19.82
CA ASP A 23 -0.79 2.82 18.77
C ASP A 23 -1.42 2.76 17.39
N SER A 24 -0.94 3.62 16.50
CA SER A 24 -1.45 3.66 15.15
C SER A 24 -0.47 4.25 14.13
N LEU A 25 -0.62 3.83 12.88
CA LEU A 25 0.08 4.41 11.73
C LEU A 25 -0.82 4.57 10.51
N LEU A 26 -0.68 5.69 9.82
CA LEU A 26 -1.12 5.85 8.44
C LEU A 26 0.02 5.45 7.51
N ILE A 27 -0.26 4.67 6.48
CA ILE A 27 0.65 4.43 5.37
C ILE A 27 0.06 5.11 4.16
N ASP A 28 0.77 6.09 3.65
CA ASP A 28 0.34 7.05 2.63
C ASP A 28 -0.87 7.91 3.03
N VAL A 29 -0.91 9.12 2.53
CA VAL A 29 -1.96 10.11 2.82
C VAL A 29 -2.31 10.92 1.56
N GLY A 30 -2.51 10.20 0.46
CA GLY A 30 -2.89 10.76 -0.84
C GLY A 30 -4.37 11.13 -0.96
N VAL A 31 -5.21 10.59 -0.09
CA VAL A 31 -6.62 10.99 -0.01
C VAL A 31 -6.71 12.43 0.50
N GLY A 32 -7.54 13.27 -0.16
CA GLY A 32 -7.70 14.67 0.23
C GLY A 32 -8.17 14.82 1.68
N ILE A 33 -7.56 15.74 2.43
CA ILE A 33 -7.75 15.87 3.89
C ILE A 33 -9.22 15.99 4.34
N ARG A 34 -10.06 16.71 3.56
CA ARG A 34 -11.48 16.84 3.88
C ARG A 34 -12.22 15.51 3.76
N THR A 35 -11.91 14.75 2.72
CA THR A 35 -12.47 13.41 2.49
C THR A 35 -12.01 12.45 3.57
N LEU A 36 -10.72 12.47 3.90
CA LEU A 36 -10.15 11.63 4.92
C LEU A 36 -10.77 11.92 6.31
N LYS A 37 -10.94 13.20 6.69
CA LYS A 37 -11.65 13.60 7.92
C LYS A 37 -13.09 13.05 7.95
N LYS A 38 -13.82 13.12 6.83
CA LYS A 38 -15.15 12.53 6.72
C LYS A 38 -15.14 11.02 6.91
N HIS A 39 -14.15 10.33 6.31
CA HIS A 39 -14.02 8.89 6.47
C HIS A 39 -13.72 8.50 7.92
N PHE A 40 -12.77 9.15 8.57
CA PHE A 40 -12.48 8.91 10.00
C PHE A 40 -13.77 9.07 10.84
N HIS A 41 -14.48 10.17 10.69
CA HIS A 41 -15.73 10.42 11.41
C HIS A 41 -16.77 9.31 11.16
N ASN A 42 -16.98 8.90 9.90
CA ASN A 42 -17.99 7.90 9.55
C ASN A 42 -17.70 6.50 10.14
N TYR A 43 -16.41 6.20 10.40
CA TYR A 43 -15.97 4.95 11.00
C TYR A 43 -15.75 5.04 12.51
N GLY A 44 -16.12 6.16 13.14
CA GLY A 44 -15.93 6.40 14.58
C GLY A 44 -14.46 6.50 14.98
N LEU A 45 -13.58 6.82 14.03
CA LEU A 45 -12.15 7.02 14.24
C LEU A 45 -11.84 8.51 14.43
N ARG A 46 -10.76 8.82 15.11
CA ARG A 46 -10.32 10.18 15.41
C ARG A 46 -8.90 10.41 14.91
N PHE A 47 -8.62 11.60 14.39
CA PHE A 47 -7.25 11.96 13.98
C PHE A 47 -6.30 12.13 15.17
N GLU A 48 -6.84 12.48 16.32
CA GLU A 48 -6.07 12.61 17.56
C GLU A 48 -5.50 11.27 18.04
N ASP A 49 -6.04 10.15 17.54
CA ASP A 49 -5.56 8.81 17.84
C ASP A 49 -4.54 8.32 16.79
N VAL A 50 -4.19 9.13 15.79
CA VAL A 50 -3.13 8.84 14.83
C VAL A 50 -1.79 9.28 15.42
N HIS A 51 -0.79 8.40 15.41
CA HIS A 51 0.50 8.67 16.02
C HIS A 51 1.63 8.87 15.01
N ASN A 52 1.59 8.16 13.88
CA ASN A 52 2.69 8.15 12.92
C ASN A 52 2.18 8.10 11.48
N ILE A 53 2.97 8.64 10.55
CA ILE A 53 2.77 8.54 9.11
C ILE A 53 3.99 7.85 8.49
N LEU A 54 3.77 6.78 7.71
CA LEU A 54 4.75 6.19 6.81
C LEU A 54 4.41 6.63 5.38
N ILE A 55 5.40 6.95 4.56
CA ILE A 55 5.19 7.28 3.14
C ILE A 55 5.98 6.30 2.28
N THR A 56 5.31 5.70 1.29
CA THR A 56 5.94 4.78 0.35
C THR A 56 6.80 5.53 -0.67
N HIS A 57 6.25 6.55 -1.32
CA HIS A 57 6.95 7.36 -2.32
C HIS A 57 6.28 8.74 -2.51
N ASP A 58 6.88 9.58 -3.34
CA ASP A 58 6.56 11.00 -3.45
C ASP A 58 5.52 11.37 -4.52
N HIS A 59 4.82 10.42 -5.16
CA HIS A 59 3.73 10.73 -6.07
C HIS A 59 2.53 11.38 -5.37
N ALA A 60 1.83 12.27 -6.07
CA ALA A 60 0.78 13.11 -5.50
C ALA A 60 -0.36 12.33 -4.84
N ASP A 61 -0.72 11.19 -5.39
CA ASP A 61 -1.75 10.28 -4.87
C ASP A 61 -1.32 9.48 -3.64
N HIS A 62 -0.09 9.68 -3.15
CA HIS A 62 0.43 9.13 -1.89
C HIS A 62 0.71 10.23 -0.86
N VAL A 63 1.03 11.46 -1.29
CA VAL A 63 1.54 12.49 -0.37
C VAL A 63 0.69 13.76 -0.27
N LYS A 64 -0.37 13.90 -1.04
CA LYS A 64 -1.16 15.13 -1.19
C LYS A 64 -1.54 15.82 0.14
N SER A 65 -1.85 15.06 1.17
CA SER A 65 -2.29 15.56 2.47
C SER A 65 -1.21 15.53 3.55
N VAL A 66 0.01 15.03 3.25
CA VAL A 66 1.03 14.73 4.26
C VAL A 66 1.41 15.95 5.10
N GLY A 67 1.73 17.07 4.49
CA GLY A 67 2.16 18.26 5.22
C GLY A 67 1.03 18.89 6.05
N SER A 68 -0.22 18.82 5.57
CA SER A 68 -1.36 19.28 6.35
C SER A 68 -1.60 18.42 7.58
N LEU A 69 -1.63 17.08 7.41
CA LEU A 69 -1.82 16.15 8.54
C LEU A 69 -0.66 16.24 9.53
N SER A 70 0.58 16.16 9.03
CA SER A 70 1.76 16.21 9.88
C SER A 70 1.79 17.49 10.75
N ASN A 71 1.55 18.65 10.14
CA ASN A 71 1.65 19.92 10.88
C ASN A 71 0.43 20.21 11.76
N ASP A 72 -0.80 19.85 11.31
CA ASP A 72 -2.01 20.15 12.07
C ASP A 72 -2.18 19.25 13.29
N TYR A 73 -1.62 18.01 13.25
CA TYR A 73 -1.71 17.02 14.33
C TYR A 73 -0.34 16.66 14.94
N HIS A 74 0.73 17.37 14.54
CA HIS A 74 2.10 17.14 15.00
C HIS A 74 2.60 15.70 14.76
N LEU A 75 2.20 15.11 13.62
CA LEU A 75 2.53 13.72 13.31
C LEU A 75 3.91 13.60 12.68
N PRO A 76 4.80 12.77 13.24
CA PRO A 76 6.07 12.44 12.60
C PRO A 76 5.84 11.65 11.30
N VAL A 77 6.66 11.94 10.29
CA VAL A 77 6.61 11.33 8.97
C VAL A 77 7.89 10.56 8.72
N TYR A 78 7.77 9.27 8.51
CA TYR A 78 8.87 8.32 8.31
C TYR A 78 8.92 7.87 6.87
N THR A 79 10.03 8.12 6.21
CA THR A 79 10.35 7.60 4.87
C THR A 79 11.84 7.79 4.57
N THR A 80 12.30 7.38 3.38
CA THR A 80 13.71 7.57 3.00
C THR A 80 14.03 9.06 2.78
N ARG A 81 15.31 9.41 2.89
CA ARG A 81 15.78 10.78 2.61
C ARG A 81 15.40 11.26 1.21
N LYS A 82 15.45 10.37 0.22
CA LYS A 82 15.08 10.70 -1.16
C LYS A 82 13.59 11.00 -1.30
N VAL A 83 12.72 10.20 -0.67
CA VAL A 83 11.27 10.45 -0.66
C VAL A 83 10.95 11.76 0.04
N HIS A 84 11.58 12.07 1.19
CA HIS A 84 11.42 13.38 1.84
C HIS A 84 11.80 14.54 0.91
N SER A 85 12.92 14.42 0.19
CA SER A 85 13.31 15.41 -0.81
C SER A 85 12.29 15.52 -1.95
N GLY A 86 11.73 14.40 -2.42
CA GLY A 86 10.66 14.37 -3.41
C GLY A 86 9.39 15.08 -2.91
N ILE A 87 8.97 14.82 -1.68
CA ILE A 87 7.82 15.49 -1.04
C ILE A 87 8.02 17.00 -0.97
N GLU A 88 9.23 17.45 -0.58
CA GLU A 88 9.56 18.87 -0.48
C GLU A 88 9.44 19.56 -1.84
N ASN A 89 9.84 18.89 -2.92
CA ASN A 89 9.77 19.42 -4.28
C ASN A 89 8.42 19.20 -4.97
N ASN A 90 7.52 18.37 -4.40
CA ASN A 90 6.24 18.07 -5.02
C ASN A 90 5.25 19.25 -4.89
N TYR A 91 4.83 19.82 -6.02
CA TYR A 91 3.91 20.99 -6.07
C TYR A 91 2.49 20.67 -5.53
N CYS A 92 2.08 19.39 -5.50
CA CYS A 92 0.79 18.97 -4.95
C CYS A 92 0.78 19.04 -3.42
N VAL A 93 1.95 18.97 -2.77
CA VAL A 93 2.11 19.12 -1.33
C VAL A 93 2.25 20.63 -1.01
N ARG A 94 1.10 21.28 -0.89
CA ARG A 94 1.04 22.75 -0.69
C ARG A 94 1.61 23.21 0.65
N LYS A 95 1.38 22.45 1.70
CA LYS A 95 1.92 22.67 3.04
C LYS A 95 3.04 21.67 3.26
N LYS A 96 4.28 22.16 3.40
CA LYS A 96 5.45 21.29 3.57
C LYS A 96 5.49 20.73 5.00
N ILE A 97 6.17 19.60 5.18
CA ILE A 97 6.36 18.99 6.50
C ILE A 97 7.34 19.86 7.30
N ASN A 98 7.04 20.13 8.57
CA ASN A 98 7.98 20.81 9.47
C ASN A 98 9.20 19.90 9.71
N ASP A 99 10.40 20.48 9.77
CA ASP A 99 11.65 19.73 9.99
C ASP A 99 11.62 18.85 11.23
N ALA A 100 10.94 19.30 12.30
CA ALA A 100 10.77 18.53 13.53
C ALA A 100 9.99 17.21 13.34
N ASN A 101 9.19 17.10 12.28
CA ASN A 101 8.40 15.93 11.97
C ASN A 101 9.03 15.05 10.87
N VAL A 102 10.18 15.43 10.32
CA VAL A 102 10.89 14.68 9.29
C VAL A 102 11.75 13.60 9.94
N HIS A 103 11.42 12.34 9.71
CA HIS A 103 12.16 11.19 10.21
C HIS A 103 12.63 10.31 9.05
N VAL A 104 13.95 10.16 8.94
CA VAL A 104 14.56 9.36 7.86
C VAL A 104 14.73 7.92 8.31
N VAL A 105 14.27 6.99 7.46
CA VAL A 105 14.48 5.55 7.62
C VAL A 105 15.34 5.00 6.49
N GLU A 106 15.97 3.86 6.74
CA GLU A 106 16.83 3.16 5.77
C GLU A 106 16.21 1.82 5.38
N LYS A 107 16.22 1.49 4.09
CA LYS A 107 15.75 0.20 3.57
C LYS A 107 16.55 -0.95 4.20
N GLY A 108 15.86 -2.02 4.58
CA GLY A 108 16.46 -3.17 5.24
C GLY A 108 16.77 -2.99 6.73
N VAL A 109 16.60 -1.78 7.29
CA VAL A 109 16.84 -1.50 8.70
C VAL A 109 15.52 -1.37 9.46
N SER A 110 15.22 -2.34 10.33
CA SER A 110 13.99 -2.31 11.14
C SER A 110 14.08 -1.26 12.24
N PHE A 111 12.96 -0.61 12.52
CA PHE A 111 12.78 0.33 13.63
C PHE A 111 11.45 0.08 14.36
N VAL A 112 11.26 0.68 15.52
CA VAL A 112 10.08 0.44 16.37
C VAL A 112 9.35 1.76 16.62
N LEU A 113 8.03 1.73 16.43
CA LEU A 113 7.10 2.80 16.78
C LEU A 113 5.99 2.21 17.66
N GLY A 114 6.04 2.48 18.97
CA GLY A 114 5.10 1.88 19.91
C GLY A 114 5.11 0.35 19.82
N GLU A 115 3.95 -0.25 19.52
CA GLU A 115 3.79 -1.70 19.36
C GLU A 115 4.26 -2.25 18.00
N PHE A 116 4.60 -1.38 17.04
CA PHE A 116 4.95 -1.76 15.68
C PHE A 116 6.47 -1.89 15.48
N ARG A 117 6.93 -3.04 15.03
CA ARG A 117 8.25 -3.21 14.41
C ARG A 117 8.09 -3.08 12.91
N ILE A 118 8.78 -2.14 12.29
CA ILE A 118 8.61 -1.77 10.90
C ILE A 118 9.91 -2.00 10.15
N THR A 119 9.85 -2.72 9.04
CA THR A 119 10.99 -2.95 8.13
C THR A 119 10.65 -2.37 6.77
N PRO A 120 11.26 -1.25 6.37
CA PRO A 120 11.15 -0.71 5.02
C PRO A 120 12.04 -1.50 4.06
N PHE A 121 11.58 -1.73 2.83
CA PHE A 121 12.34 -2.41 1.77
C PHE A 121 12.17 -1.74 0.42
N GLY A 122 13.07 -2.06 -0.52
CA GLY A 122 13.05 -1.46 -1.86
C GLY A 122 11.91 -1.99 -2.73
N VAL A 123 11.22 -1.08 -3.43
CA VAL A 123 10.20 -1.41 -4.44
C VAL A 123 10.55 -0.68 -5.74
N PRO A 124 10.68 -1.39 -6.89
CA PRO A 124 10.96 -0.74 -8.17
C PRO A 124 9.77 0.07 -8.67
N HIS A 125 9.94 1.40 -8.78
CA HIS A 125 8.93 2.31 -9.34
C HIS A 125 9.58 3.58 -9.88
N ASP A 126 8.89 4.32 -10.75
CA ASP A 126 9.36 5.53 -11.41
C ASP A 126 9.13 6.81 -10.57
N SER A 127 9.44 6.74 -9.30
CA SER A 127 9.44 7.85 -8.33
C SER A 127 10.87 8.24 -7.94
N THR A 128 11.03 9.25 -7.07
CA THR A 128 12.35 9.63 -6.53
C THR A 128 13.00 8.48 -5.78
N ASP A 129 12.20 7.73 -5.03
CA ASP A 129 12.50 6.46 -4.38
C ASP A 129 11.18 5.80 -3.98
N ASN A 130 11.14 4.47 -3.86
CA ASN A 130 9.93 3.79 -3.42
C ASN A 130 10.22 2.71 -2.37
N VAL A 131 9.32 2.59 -1.40
CA VAL A 131 9.47 1.77 -0.20
C VAL A 131 8.21 0.94 0.02
N GLY A 132 8.36 -0.37 0.13
CA GLY A 132 7.36 -1.24 0.75
C GLY A 132 7.59 -1.30 2.26
N TYR A 133 6.58 -1.70 3.01
CA TYR A 133 6.65 -1.81 4.46
C TYR A 133 6.17 -3.18 4.94
N GLN A 134 7.01 -3.87 5.72
CA GLN A 134 6.57 -4.93 6.59
C GLN A 134 6.34 -4.35 8.00
N VAL A 135 5.18 -4.61 8.57
CA VAL A 135 4.80 -4.18 9.92
C VAL A 135 4.45 -5.39 10.77
N GLU A 136 5.19 -5.60 11.84
CA GLU A 136 4.98 -6.70 12.79
C GLU A 136 4.36 -6.14 14.07
N CYS A 137 3.27 -6.71 14.53
CA CYS A 137 2.58 -6.30 15.75
C CYS A 137 1.79 -7.48 16.35
N GLY A 138 2.03 -7.80 17.62
CA GLY A 138 1.25 -8.82 18.34
C GLY A 138 1.23 -10.20 17.67
N GLY A 139 2.33 -10.64 17.05
CA GLY A 139 2.44 -11.90 16.33
C GLY A 139 1.82 -11.89 14.91
N VAL A 140 1.40 -10.73 14.43
CA VAL A 140 0.90 -10.52 13.07
C VAL A 140 1.99 -9.87 12.23
N THR A 141 2.22 -10.37 11.02
CA THR A 141 3.08 -9.76 9.99
C THR A 141 2.19 -9.24 8.87
N PHE A 142 2.07 -7.92 8.78
CA PHE A 142 1.39 -7.20 7.70
C PHE A 142 2.42 -6.68 6.70
N CYS A 143 2.18 -6.86 5.40
CA CYS A 143 3.07 -6.34 4.35
C CYS A 143 2.28 -5.50 3.35
N LEU A 144 2.85 -4.37 2.91
CA LEU A 144 2.28 -3.49 1.90
C LEU A 144 3.28 -3.27 0.77
N ILE A 145 2.85 -3.62 -0.44
CA ILE A 145 3.60 -3.49 -1.70
C ILE A 145 2.67 -2.84 -2.72
N THR A 146 2.83 -1.57 -2.93
CA THR A 146 2.06 -0.79 -3.92
C THR A 146 3.01 -0.08 -4.87
N ASP A 147 2.51 0.26 -6.06
CA ASP A 147 3.28 0.96 -7.09
C ASP A 147 4.61 0.24 -7.40
N VAL A 148 4.46 -0.97 -7.93
CA VAL A 148 5.57 -1.89 -8.14
C VAL A 148 5.65 -2.32 -9.61
N GLY A 149 6.78 -2.03 -10.26
CA GLY A 149 6.99 -2.41 -11.67
C GLY A 149 7.24 -3.90 -11.86
N HIS A 150 7.97 -4.52 -10.94
CA HIS A 150 8.23 -5.97 -10.92
C HIS A 150 8.60 -6.43 -9.52
N ILE A 151 8.42 -7.72 -9.25
CA ILE A 151 8.79 -8.34 -7.97
C ILE A 151 10.29 -8.68 -7.99
N THR A 152 10.99 -8.28 -6.95
CA THR A 152 12.42 -8.56 -6.75
C THR A 152 12.63 -9.76 -5.82
N ASP A 153 13.84 -10.33 -5.80
CA ASP A 153 14.17 -11.45 -4.91
C ASP A 153 13.93 -11.09 -3.42
N GLU A 154 14.25 -9.85 -3.02
CA GLU A 154 13.97 -9.37 -1.66
C GLU A 154 12.47 -9.37 -1.35
N MET A 155 11.64 -8.98 -2.32
CA MET A 155 10.17 -8.92 -2.13
C MET A 155 9.55 -10.32 -2.03
N HIS A 156 10.12 -11.34 -2.66
CA HIS A 156 9.69 -12.74 -2.48
C HIS A 156 9.70 -13.13 -1.00
N ASP A 157 10.76 -12.76 -0.28
CA ASP A 157 10.88 -13.04 1.16
C ASP A 157 9.82 -12.32 1.99
N PHE A 158 9.51 -11.04 1.68
CA PHE A 158 8.48 -10.27 2.39
C PHE A 158 7.08 -10.81 2.12
N ILE A 159 6.76 -11.22 0.89
CA ILE A 159 5.50 -11.87 0.54
C ILE A 159 5.36 -13.20 1.30
N GLY A 160 6.42 -14.02 1.30
CA GLY A 160 6.42 -15.34 1.95
C GLY A 160 6.24 -15.31 3.47
N ARG A 161 6.65 -14.22 4.12
CA ARG A 161 6.50 -14.03 5.58
C ARG A 161 5.18 -13.39 6.00
N ALA A 162 4.42 -12.81 5.06
CA ALA A 162 3.21 -12.07 5.37
C ALA A 162 2.07 -12.97 5.85
N ASN A 163 1.39 -12.57 6.93
CA ASN A 163 0.07 -13.11 7.30
C ASN A 163 -1.03 -12.33 6.55
N TYR A 164 -0.82 -11.05 6.35
CA TYR A 164 -1.73 -10.11 5.72
C TYR A 164 -0.96 -9.27 4.69
N LEU A 165 -1.40 -9.29 3.45
CA LEU A 165 -0.68 -8.68 2.34
C LEU A 165 -1.57 -7.72 1.55
N VAL A 166 -1.12 -6.49 1.37
CA VAL A 166 -1.63 -5.56 0.37
C VAL A 166 -0.67 -5.57 -0.81
N LEU A 167 -1.12 -6.02 -1.98
CA LEU A 167 -0.28 -6.18 -3.17
C LEU A 167 -0.94 -5.53 -4.38
N GLU A 168 -0.16 -4.82 -5.18
CA GLU A 168 -0.64 -4.18 -6.39
C GLU A 168 -1.15 -5.19 -7.43
N ALA A 169 -2.31 -4.87 -8.03
CA ALA A 169 -2.84 -5.48 -9.25
C ALA A 169 -3.40 -4.36 -10.12
N ASN A 170 -2.50 -3.62 -10.77
CA ASN A 170 -2.84 -2.33 -11.38
C ASN A 170 -3.69 -2.48 -12.62
N HIS A 171 -3.31 -3.33 -13.58
CA HIS A 171 -3.93 -3.37 -14.89
C HIS A 171 -4.11 -4.80 -15.42
N ASP A 172 -5.13 -4.95 -16.25
CA ASP A 172 -5.24 -6.05 -17.18
C ASP A 172 -4.43 -5.72 -18.44
N GLU A 173 -3.60 -6.64 -18.89
CA GLU A 173 -2.66 -6.40 -19.98
C GLU A 173 -3.36 -6.14 -21.32
N GLU A 174 -4.47 -6.83 -21.59
CA GLU A 174 -5.24 -6.64 -22.83
C GLU A 174 -6.04 -5.32 -22.80
N MET A 175 -6.67 -4.99 -21.66
CA MET A 175 -7.33 -3.70 -21.51
C MET A 175 -6.33 -2.54 -21.67
N LEU A 176 -5.13 -2.65 -21.12
CA LEU A 176 -4.11 -1.62 -21.27
C LEU A 176 -3.65 -1.49 -22.73
N LYS A 177 -3.36 -2.61 -23.41
CA LYS A 177 -2.93 -2.60 -24.82
C LYS A 177 -3.99 -1.99 -25.75
N GLN A 178 -5.27 -2.35 -25.56
CA GLN A 178 -6.38 -1.90 -26.38
C GLN A 178 -6.99 -0.58 -25.94
N GLY A 179 -6.71 -0.15 -24.71
CA GLY A 179 -7.28 1.04 -24.07
C GLY A 179 -6.85 2.36 -24.71
N PRO A 180 -7.47 3.48 -24.30
CA PRO A 180 -7.32 4.79 -24.95
C PRO A 180 -6.01 5.50 -24.59
N TYR A 181 -5.18 4.96 -23.70
CA TYR A 181 -3.94 5.60 -23.29
C TYR A 181 -2.96 5.75 -24.47
N PRO A 182 -2.24 6.89 -24.56
CA PRO A 182 -1.21 7.06 -25.56
C PRO A 182 -0.06 6.07 -25.35
N GLN A 183 0.64 5.71 -26.42
CA GLN A 183 1.65 4.65 -26.41
C GLN A 183 2.73 4.87 -25.35
N TYR A 184 3.25 6.09 -25.20
CA TYR A 184 4.28 6.40 -24.20
C TYR A 184 3.83 6.08 -22.76
N LEU A 185 2.52 6.24 -22.45
CA LEU A 185 1.99 5.93 -21.13
C LEU A 185 1.83 4.42 -20.94
N LYS A 186 1.43 3.70 -21.99
CA LYS A 186 1.39 2.23 -21.98
C LYS A 186 2.78 1.65 -21.76
N ASP A 187 3.78 2.16 -22.47
CA ASP A 187 5.18 1.74 -22.34
C ASP A 187 5.73 2.02 -20.94
N ARG A 188 5.37 3.17 -20.35
CA ARG A 188 5.71 3.52 -18.96
C ARG A 188 5.09 2.52 -17.97
N ILE A 189 3.78 2.22 -18.11
CA ILE A 189 3.06 1.31 -17.21
C ILE A 189 3.62 -0.11 -17.31
N LEU A 190 3.92 -0.58 -18.52
CA LEU A 190 4.47 -1.92 -18.77
C LEU A 190 5.97 -2.02 -18.50
N GLY A 191 6.65 -0.89 -18.29
CA GLY A 191 8.08 -0.85 -18.04
C GLY A 191 8.48 -1.46 -16.68
N PRO A 192 9.78 -1.75 -16.48
CA PRO A 192 10.28 -2.41 -15.27
C PRO A 192 10.08 -1.60 -13.98
N ASN A 193 9.84 -0.29 -14.11
CA ASN A 193 9.53 0.61 -13.01
C ASN A 193 8.09 1.16 -13.12
N GLY A 194 7.22 0.52 -13.89
CA GLY A 194 5.83 0.90 -14.05
C GLY A 194 4.93 0.34 -12.94
N HIS A 195 3.98 -0.50 -13.34
CA HIS A 195 2.99 -1.09 -12.43
C HIS A 195 2.79 -2.59 -12.69
N LEU A 196 2.46 -3.33 -11.65
CA LEU A 196 2.26 -4.77 -11.69
C LEU A 196 0.91 -5.11 -12.37
N SER A 197 0.95 -5.98 -13.37
CA SER A 197 -0.28 -6.49 -14.01
C SER A 197 -1.01 -7.49 -13.10
N ASN A 198 -2.30 -7.73 -13.37
CA ASN A 198 -3.08 -8.77 -12.69
C ASN A 198 -2.38 -10.14 -12.80
N THR A 199 -1.82 -10.44 -13.97
CA THR A 199 -1.10 -11.70 -14.23
C THR A 199 0.17 -11.81 -13.39
N SER A 200 0.97 -10.75 -13.35
CA SER A 200 2.21 -10.74 -12.56
C SER A 200 1.94 -10.79 -11.07
N CYS A 201 0.89 -10.10 -10.60
CA CYS A 201 0.41 -10.20 -9.22
C CYS A 201 0.02 -11.64 -8.86
N GLY A 202 -0.79 -12.29 -9.70
CA GLY A 202 -1.20 -13.68 -9.47
C GLY A 202 -0.02 -14.65 -9.41
N LYS A 203 0.98 -14.48 -10.28
CA LYS A 203 2.22 -15.30 -10.27
C LYS A 203 3.02 -15.06 -8.99
N ALA A 204 3.24 -13.79 -8.61
CA ALA A 204 3.97 -13.47 -7.39
C ALA A 204 3.32 -14.10 -6.14
N LEU A 205 2.00 -14.07 -6.06
CA LEU A 205 1.26 -14.75 -4.98
C LEU A 205 1.42 -16.27 -5.06
N ALA A 206 1.22 -16.87 -6.24
CA ALA A 206 1.27 -18.32 -6.41
C ALA A 206 2.64 -18.93 -6.08
N GLU A 207 3.71 -18.20 -6.38
CA GLU A 207 5.09 -18.63 -6.16
C GLU A 207 5.56 -18.42 -4.72
N ASN A 208 4.94 -17.53 -3.94
CA ASN A 208 5.44 -17.13 -2.63
C ASN A 208 4.44 -17.30 -1.48
N ALA A 209 3.15 -17.53 -1.74
CA ALA A 209 2.17 -17.75 -0.69
C ALA A 209 2.53 -18.96 0.16
N THR A 210 2.54 -18.78 1.48
CA THR A 210 2.76 -19.84 2.46
C THR A 210 1.48 -20.12 3.26
N GLU A 211 1.46 -21.19 4.04
CA GLU A 211 0.35 -21.52 4.94
C GLU A 211 0.10 -20.43 6.01
N ALA A 212 1.08 -19.54 6.23
CA ALA A 212 0.94 -18.41 7.14
C ALA A 212 0.07 -17.28 6.59
N LEU A 213 -0.13 -17.21 5.26
CA LEU A 213 -0.91 -16.16 4.62
C LEU A 213 -2.41 -16.36 4.91
N ARG A 214 -3.07 -15.31 5.38
CA ARG A 214 -4.49 -15.30 5.78
C ARG A 214 -5.37 -14.49 4.86
N HIS A 215 -4.87 -13.33 4.42
CA HIS A 215 -5.65 -12.40 3.63
C HIS A 215 -4.76 -11.61 2.68
N VAL A 216 -5.19 -11.48 1.45
CA VAL A 216 -4.59 -10.64 0.42
C VAL A 216 -5.61 -9.63 -0.04
N TRP A 217 -5.22 -8.35 -0.02
CA TRP A 217 -5.95 -7.27 -0.64
C TRP A 217 -5.22 -6.81 -1.91
N LEU A 218 -5.86 -6.97 -3.06
CA LEU A 218 -5.39 -6.40 -4.31
C LEU A 218 -5.61 -4.89 -4.27
N CYS A 219 -4.55 -4.13 -4.54
CA CYS A 219 -4.56 -2.68 -4.39
C CYS A 219 -4.20 -1.95 -5.69
N HIS A 220 -4.35 -0.63 -5.69
CA HIS A 220 -3.93 0.31 -6.73
C HIS A 220 -4.41 -0.04 -8.15
N LEU A 221 -5.69 -0.47 -8.29
CA LEU A 221 -6.27 -0.82 -9.58
C LEU A 221 -6.47 0.43 -10.44
N SER A 222 -6.03 0.36 -11.69
CA SER A 222 -6.30 1.38 -12.72
C SER A 222 -7.80 1.58 -12.92
N GLU A 223 -8.23 2.82 -13.08
CA GLU A 223 -9.64 3.15 -13.34
C GLU A 223 -10.03 2.80 -14.78
N GLU A 224 -9.12 2.98 -15.73
CA GLU A 224 -9.36 2.80 -17.17
C GLU A 224 -8.95 1.41 -17.69
N ASN A 225 -7.95 0.79 -17.09
CA ASN A 225 -7.34 -0.43 -17.62
C ASN A 225 -7.49 -1.63 -16.69
N ASN A 226 -8.47 -1.60 -15.78
CA ASN A 226 -8.78 -2.71 -14.89
C ASN A 226 -10.23 -2.65 -14.40
N HIS A 227 -10.70 -3.80 -13.95
CA HIS A 227 -11.97 -3.93 -13.25
C HIS A 227 -11.78 -4.85 -12.03
N PRO A 228 -12.35 -4.53 -10.84
CA PRO A 228 -12.15 -5.33 -9.62
C PRO A 228 -12.43 -6.82 -9.80
N GLU A 229 -13.52 -7.17 -10.48
CA GLU A 229 -13.87 -8.58 -10.75
C GLU A 229 -12.89 -9.25 -11.73
N LEU A 230 -12.36 -8.50 -12.71
CA LEU A 230 -11.36 -9.02 -13.63
C LEU A 230 -10.05 -9.29 -12.91
N ALA A 231 -9.56 -8.32 -12.14
CA ALA A 231 -8.35 -8.48 -11.32
C ALA A 231 -8.45 -9.71 -10.42
N ARG A 232 -9.54 -9.81 -9.64
CA ARG A 232 -9.79 -10.94 -8.74
C ARG A 232 -9.80 -12.28 -9.50
N LYS A 233 -10.57 -12.39 -10.58
CA LYS A 233 -10.69 -13.63 -11.35
C LYS A 233 -9.39 -14.05 -12.02
N THR A 234 -8.62 -13.09 -12.57
CA THR A 234 -7.30 -13.36 -13.17
C THR A 234 -6.35 -13.94 -12.13
N VAL A 235 -6.26 -13.30 -10.95
CA VAL A 235 -5.41 -13.77 -9.85
C VAL A 235 -5.89 -15.15 -9.36
N GLU A 236 -7.19 -15.34 -9.11
CA GLU A 236 -7.74 -16.64 -8.69
C GLU A 236 -7.46 -17.76 -9.69
N GLN A 237 -7.55 -17.48 -11.00
CA GLN A 237 -7.27 -18.47 -12.04
C GLN A 237 -5.81 -18.91 -12.03
N ILE A 238 -4.88 -17.97 -11.85
CA ILE A 238 -3.46 -18.27 -11.73
C ILE A 238 -3.19 -19.08 -10.47
N LEU A 239 -3.70 -18.65 -9.31
CA LEU A 239 -3.56 -19.39 -8.05
C LEU A 239 -4.03 -20.84 -8.18
N ARG A 240 -5.19 -21.05 -8.82
CA ARG A 240 -5.71 -22.43 -9.05
C ARG A 240 -4.80 -23.27 -9.92
N SER A 241 -4.09 -22.71 -10.88
CA SER A 241 -3.11 -23.47 -11.69
C SER A 241 -1.90 -23.96 -10.88
N TYR A 242 -1.66 -23.34 -9.72
CA TYR A 242 -0.66 -23.77 -8.73
C TYR A 242 -1.26 -24.60 -7.58
N GLY A 243 -2.55 -24.93 -7.64
CA GLY A 243 -3.23 -25.70 -6.60
C GLY A 243 -3.73 -24.89 -5.40
N ILE A 244 -3.63 -23.55 -5.46
CA ILE A 244 -4.06 -22.63 -4.40
C ILE A 244 -5.49 -22.16 -4.67
N VAL A 245 -6.36 -22.19 -3.65
CA VAL A 245 -7.77 -21.84 -3.75
C VAL A 245 -8.09 -20.66 -2.85
N ALA A 246 -8.31 -19.49 -3.44
CA ALA A 246 -8.79 -18.33 -2.71
C ALA A 246 -10.14 -18.62 -2.01
N GLY A 247 -10.28 -18.14 -0.77
CA GLY A 247 -11.41 -18.47 0.11
C GLY A 247 -11.26 -19.76 0.92
N LYS A 248 -10.26 -20.62 0.58
CA LYS A 248 -9.89 -21.81 1.35
C LYS A 248 -8.52 -21.64 1.99
N ASP A 249 -7.51 -21.35 1.19
CA ASP A 249 -6.13 -21.24 1.65
C ASP A 249 -5.87 -19.86 2.27
N PHE A 250 -6.39 -18.81 1.65
CA PHE A 250 -6.44 -17.45 2.18
C PHE A 250 -7.61 -16.67 1.55
N ILE A 251 -8.01 -15.55 2.16
CA ILE A 251 -9.03 -14.65 1.62
C ILE A 251 -8.38 -13.73 0.57
N LEU A 252 -9.03 -13.58 -0.59
CA LEU A 252 -8.59 -12.66 -1.65
C LEU A 252 -9.67 -11.63 -1.91
N GLU A 253 -9.36 -10.36 -1.68
CA GLU A 253 -10.27 -9.23 -1.90
C GLU A 253 -9.61 -8.12 -2.71
N VAL A 254 -10.43 -7.20 -3.23
CA VAL A 254 -9.97 -6.04 -3.98
C VAL A 254 -10.34 -4.78 -3.23
N LEU A 255 -9.33 -3.95 -2.92
CA LEU A 255 -9.56 -2.64 -2.29
C LEU A 255 -10.21 -1.67 -3.27
N LYS A 256 -11.10 -0.85 -2.76
CA LYS A 256 -11.81 0.15 -3.55
C LYS A 256 -10.96 1.40 -3.77
N ARG A 257 -11.03 1.98 -4.96
CA ARG A 257 -10.25 3.16 -5.33
C ARG A 257 -10.58 4.41 -4.50
N LYS A 258 -11.86 4.68 -4.26
CA LYS A 258 -12.35 5.97 -3.73
C LYS A 258 -13.18 5.87 -2.46
N THR A 259 -13.49 4.65 -2.02
CA THR A 259 -14.32 4.41 -0.83
C THR A 259 -13.60 3.52 0.17
N PRO A 260 -13.77 3.77 1.47
CA PRO A 260 -13.14 2.92 2.48
C PRO A 260 -13.56 1.46 2.40
N SER A 261 -12.67 0.59 2.84
CA SER A 261 -13.00 -0.81 3.15
C SER A 261 -13.77 -0.90 4.47
N GLU A 262 -14.13 -2.09 4.89
CA GLU A 262 -14.48 -2.35 6.29
C GLU A 262 -13.22 -2.29 7.19
N ILE A 263 -13.43 -2.29 8.50
CA ILE A 263 -12.34 -2.44 9.47
C ILE A 263 -12.09 -3.93 9.67
N TYR A 264 -10.93 -4.41 9.26
CA TYR A 264 -10.49 -5.79 9.43
C TYR A 264 -9.78 -5.96 10.78
N THR A 265 -10.08 -7.04 11.48
CA THR A 265 -9.32 -7.45 12.67
C THR A 265 -8.29 -8.49 12.25
N LEU A 266 -7.01 -8.16 12.43
CA LEU A 266 -5.89 -9.02 12.06
C LEU A 266 -5.48 -9.87 13.28
N LYS A 267 -5.51 -11.20 13.10
CA LYS A 267 -5.20 -12.16 14.17
C LYS A 267 -3.84 -12.81 13.91
N ALA A 268 -3.09 -13.04 14.97
CA ALA A 268 -1.90 -13.88 14.90
C ALA A 268 -2.29 -15.32 14.48
N THR A 269 -1.33 -16.04 13.91
CA THR A 269 -1.46 -17.47 13.66
C THR A 269 -1.43 -18.18 15.01
N GLU A 270 -2.39 -19.07 15.28
CA GLU A 270 -2.37 -19.97 16.44
C GLU A 270 -1.25 -21.01 16.30
#